data_37cc316fe6b73de802e3309191d411ea
#
_entry.id   37cc316fe6b73de802e3309191d411ea
#
_cell.length_a   1.000
_cell.length_b   1.000
_cell.length_c   1.000
_cell.angle_alpha   90.00
_cell.angle_beta   90.00
_cell.angle_gamma   90.00
#
_symmetry.space_group_name_H-M   'P 1'
#
loop_
_entity.id
_entity.type
_entity.pdbx_description
1 polymer ?
#
loop_
_entity_poly.entity_id
_entity_poly.type
_entity_poly.pdbx_seq_one_letter_code
_entity_poly.pdbx_strand_id
1 'polypeptide(L)' 'MEENISDLVKKGNQLIIDGDFEKALSYFEQAVIMQPNNPDILNKKGVALRGLGRYDEAIECFNKSLQLDPRDLDSS' A
#
# COMPACT_ATOMS: atom_id res chain seq x y z
N MET A 1 2.15 22.86 -6.66
CA MET A 1 3.30 22.02 -6.38
C MET A 1 2.88 20.57 -6.36
N GLU A 2 3.60 19.76 -7.08
CA GLU A 2 3.22 18.35 -7.18
C GLU A 2 3.83 17.54 -6.05
N GLU A 3 3.03 16.66 -5.51
CA GLU A 3 3.55 15.70 -4.58
C GLU A 3 4.16 14.54 -5.34
N ASN A 4 5.36 14.15 -4.96
CA ASN A 4 5.93 12.97 -5.57
C ASN A 4 5.50 11.73 -4.75
N ILE A 5 5.81 10.57 -5.31
CA ILE A 5 5.34 9.33 -4.70
C ILE A 5 5.92 9.13 -3.30
N SER A 6 7.13 9.59 -3.09
CA SER A 6 7.76 9.48 -1.78
C SER A 6 6.96 10.23 -0.72
N ASP A 7 6.50 11.44 -1.06
CA ASP A 7 5.69 12.23 -0.14
C ASP A 7 4.36 11.55 0.15
N LEU A 8 3.72 10.99 -0.88
CA LEU A 8 2.45 10.30 -0.70
C LEU A 8 2.61 9.11 0.25
N VAL A 9 3.68 8.35 0.06
CA VAL A 9 3.92 7.18 0.90
C VAL A 9 4.21 7.61 2.34
N LYS A 10 5.00 8.65 2.52
CA LYS A 10 5.29 9.15 3.86
C LYS A 10 4.03 9.58 4.60
N LYS A 11 3.18 10.32 3.92
CA LYS A 11 1.93 10.78 4.53
C LYS A 11 1.02 9.61 4.86
N GLY A 12 0.93 8.65 3.94
CA GLY A 12 0.13 7.47 4.18
C GLY A 12 0.63 6.67 5.38
N ASN A 13 1.95 6.51 5.48
CA ASN A 13 2.54 5.79 6.62
C ASN A 13 2.24 6.49 7.94
N GLN A 14 2.33 7.80 7.97
CA GLN A 14 2.04 8.55 9.18
C GLN A 14 0.59 8.36 9.57
N LEU A 15 -0.31 8.35 8.61
CA LEU A 15 -1.73 8.15 8.88
C LEU A 15 -2.00 6.73 9.40
N ILE A 16 -1.26 5.74 8.90
CA ILE A 16 -1.36 4.38 9.42
C ILE A 16 -0.99 4.37 10.91
N ILE A 17 0.11 5.04 11.26
CA ILE A 17 0.56 5.11 12.65
C ILE A 17 -0.50 5.80 13.52
N ASP A 18 -1.15 6.83 12.98
CA ASP A 18 -2.17 7.57 13.69
C ASP A 18 -3.50 6.82 13.76
N GLY A 19 -3.64 5.74 13.00
CA GLY A 19 -4.88 4.99 12.96
C GLY A 19 -5.91 5.52 11.98
N ASP A 20 -5.52 6.48 11.13
CA ASP A 20 -6.44 7.08 10.16
C ASP A 20 -6.30 6.33 8.84
N PHE A 21 -6.86 5.12 8.82
CA PHE A 21 -6.68 4.23 7.69
C PHE A 21 -7.39 4.72 6.42
N GLU A 22 -8.48 5.46 6.58
CA GLU A 22 -9.19 5.97 5.40
C GLU A 22 -8.34 6.95 4.62
N LYS A 23 -7.74 7.90 5.32
CA LYS A 23 -6.88 8.87 4.64
C LYS A 23 -5.62 8.20 4.11
N ALA A 24 -5.07 7.27 4.88
CA ALA A 24 -3.90 6.54 4.42
C ALA A 24 -4.20 5.82 3.12
N LEU A 25 -5.35 5.17 3.05
CA LEU A 25 -5.74 4.46 1.83
C LEU A 25 -5.80 5.41 0.64
N SER A 26 -6.34 6.61 0.85
CA SER A 26 -6.43 7.58 -0.23
C SER A 26 -5.06 7.94 -0.78
N TYR A 27 -4.09 8.17 0.09
CA TYR A 27 -2.73 8.47 -0.34
C TYR A 27 -2.09 7.29 -1.07
N PHE A 28 -2.28 6.09 -0.55
CA PHE A 28 -1.69 4.92 -1.21
C PHE A 28 -2.35 4.63 -2.55
N GLU A 29 -3.65 4.91 -2.68
CA GLU A 29 -4.31 4.76 -3.98
C GLU A 29 -3.71 5.69 -5.02
N GLN A 30 -3.44 6.94 -4.63
CA GLN A 30 -2.78 7.86 -5.54
C GLN A 30 -1.39 7.36 -5.91
N ALA A 31 -0.66 6.82 -4.94
CA ALA A 31 0.67 6.29 -5.21
C ALA A 31 0.60 5.11 -6.17
N VAL A 32 -0.41 4.26 -6.02
CA VAL A 32 -0.59 3.12 -6.93
C VAL A 32 -0.86 3.59 -8.34
N ILE A 33 -1.63 4.67 -8.50
CA ILE A 33 -1.87 5.22 -9.83
C ILE A 33 -0.55 5.64 -10.47
N MET A 34 0.36 6.20 -9.69
CA MET A 34 1.65 6.63 -10.20
C MET A 34 2.58 5.46 -10.51
N GLN A 35 2.55 4.44 -9.67
CA GLN A 35 3.41 3.26 -9.83
C GLN A 35 2.60 1.99 -9.55
N PRO A 36 1.81 1.54 -10.53
CA PRO A 36 0.89 0.41 -10.30
C PRO A 36 1.58 -0.92 -10.06
N ASN A 37 2.84 -1.04 -10.44
CA ASN A 37 3.57 -2.30 -10.29
C ASN A 37 4.60 -2.25 -9.17
N ASN A 38 4.41 -1.35 -8.22
CA ASN A 38 5.31 -1.24 -7.07
C ASN A 38 4.77 -2.10 -5.93
N PRO A 39 5.42 -3.22 -5.60
CA PRO A 39 4.90 -4.12 -4.57
C PRO A 39 4.86 -3.49 -3.18
N ASP A 40 5.80 -2.60 -2.88
CA ASP A 40 5.81 -1.95 -1.57
C ASP A 40 4.55 -1.12 -1.37
N ILE A 41 4.13 -0.40 -2.40
CA ILE A 41 2.95 0.45 -2.31
C ILE A 41 1.69 -0.40 -2.21
N LEU A 42 1.62 -1.48 -2.97
CA LEU A 42 0.49 -2.40 -2.88
C LEU A 42 0.38 -2.99 -1.48
N ASN A 43 1.51 -3.34 -0.89
CA ASN A 43 1.56 -3.83 0.47
C ASN A 43 0.97 -2.79 1.44
N LYS A 44 1.39 -1.55 1.30
CA LYS A 44 0.92 -0.49 2.18
C LYS A 44 -0.57 -0.23 2.00
N LYS A 45 -1.03 -0.26 0.75
CA LYS A 45 -2.46 -0.15 0.49
C LYS A 45 -3.21 -1.28 1.19
N GLY A 46 -2.68 -2.50 1.13
CA GLY A 46 -3.28 -3.63 1.81
C GLY A 46 -3.37 -3.43 3.31
N VAL A 47 -2.31 -2.84 3.91
CA VAL A 47 -2.33 -2.56 5.34
C VAL A 47 -3.45 -1.59 5.70
N ALA A 48 -3.63 -0.54 4.90
CA ALA A 48 -4.72 0.41 5.14
C ALA A 48 -6.08 -0.26 5.01
N LEU A 49 -6.25 -1.10 3.99
CA LEU A 49 -7.51 -1.81 3.81
C LEU A 49 -7.79 -2.75 4.98
N ARG A 50 -6.76 -3.44 5.46
CA ARG A 50 -6.91 -4.32 6.60
C ARG A 50 -7.35 -3.54 7.83
N GLY A 51 -6.76 -2.37 8.03
CA GLY A 51 -7.14 -1.52 9.16
C GLY A 51 -8.59 -1.07 9.10
N LEU A 52 -9.15 -0.97 7.89
CA LEU A 52 -10.55 -0.61 7.71
C LEU A 52 -11.48 -1.81 7.79
N GLY A 53 -10.95 -3.01 7.94
CA GLY A 53 -11.76 -4.21 7.95
C GLY A 53 -12.12 -4.75 6.57
N ARG A 54 -11.52 -4.18 5.53
CA ARG A 54 -11.77 -4.61 4.16
C ARG A 54 -10.77 -5.70 3.78
N TYR A 55 -10.93 -6.83 4.40
CA TYR A 55 -9.92 -7.89 4.35
C TYR A 55 -9.76 -8.51 2.97
N ASP A 56 -10.87 -8.69 2.25
CA ASP A 56 -10.80 -9.29 0.91
C ASP A 56 -9.94 -8.43 -0.01
N GLU A 57 -10.14 -7.12 0.03
CA GLU A 57 -9.36 -6.22 -0.80
C GLU A 57 -7.91 -6.17 -0.35
N ALA A 58 -7.69 -6.23 0.96
CA ALA A 58 -6.33 -6.25 1.48
C ALA A 58 -5.58 -7.49 0.99
N ILE A 59 -6.23 -8.63 1.02
CA ILE A 59 -5.62 -9.87 0.57
C ILE A 59 -5.25 -9.78 -0.91
N GLU A 60 -6.12 -9.18 -1.71
CA GLU A 60 -5.82 -9.00 -3.13
C GLU A 60 -4.57 -8.15 -3.33
N CYS A 61 -4.43 -7.09 -2.54
CA CYS A 61 -3.25 -6.25 -2.63
C CYS A 61 -1.99 -7.01 -2.22
N PHE A 62 -2.08 -7.78 -1.15
CA PHE A 62 -0.92 -8.56 -0.69
C PHE A 62 -0.53 -9.62 -1.71
N ASN A 63 -1.52 -10.29 -2.30
CA ASN A 63 -1.25 -11.30 -3.31
C ASN A 63 -0.58 -10.68 -4.54
N LYS A 64 -1.07 -9.54 -4.98
CA LYS A 64 -0.48 -8.87 -6.12
C LYS A 64 0.94 -8.42 -5.81
N SER A 65 1.16 -7.95 -4.60
CA SER A 65 2.51 -7.55 -4.17
C SER A 65 3.47 -8.73 -4.25
N LEU A 66 3.03 -9.90 -3.80
CA LEU A 66 3.86 -11.11 -3.85
C LEU A 66 4.13 -11.55 -5.28
N GLN A 67 3.16 -11.39 -6.17
CA GLN A 67 3.36 -11.73 -7.56
C GLN A 67 4.41 -10.85 -8.21
N LEU A 68 4.44 -9.59 -7.82
CA LEU A 68 5.41 -8.65 -8.38
C LEU A 68 6.79 -8.82 -7.77
N ASP A 69 6.85 -9.25 -6.51
CA ASP A 69 8.12 -9.38 -5.79
C ASP A 69 8.09 -10.61 -4.90
N PRO A 70 8.32 -11.78 -5.46
CA PRO A 70 8.25 -13.02 -4.69
C PRO A 70 9.56 -13.34 -3.96
N ARG A 71 10.15 -12.35 -3.31
CA ARG A 71 11.45 -12.54 -2.67
C ARG A 71 11.42 -13.66 -1.64
N ASP A 72 10.33 -13.73 -0.89
CA ASP A 72 10.25 -14.72 0.18
C ASP A 72 10.22 -16.14 -0.36
N LEU A 73 9.67 -16.31 -1.56
CA LEU A 73 9.60 -17.63 -2.18
C LEU A 73 10.94 -18.08 -2.71
N ASP A 74 11.82 -17.13 -3.00
CA ASP A 74 13.14 -17.43 -3.53
C ASP A 74 14.17 -17.69 -2.46
N SER A 75 13.82 -17.52 -1.23
CA SER A 75 14.80 -17.62 -0.15
C SER A 75 15.27 -19.05 0.08
N SER A 76 14.64 -19.99 -0.51
CA SER A 76 15.02 -21.38 -0.35
C SER A 76 16.34 -21.73 -1.03
#